data_c3eaad4a2bfe54d4a286cdf7f13cc283
#
_entry.id   c3eaad4a2bfe54d4a286cdf7f13cc283
#
_cell.length_a   1.000
_cell.length_b   1.000
_cell.length_c   1.000
_cell.angle_alpha   90.00
_cell.angle_beta   90.00
_cell.angle_gamma   90.00
#
_symmetry.space_group_name_H-M   'P 1'
#
loop_
_entity.id
_entity.type
_entity.pdbx_description
1 polymer ?
#
loop_
_entity_poly.entity_id
_entity_poly.type
_entity_poly.pdbx_seq_one_letter_code
_entity_poly.pdbx_strand_id
1 'polypeptide(L)' 'MKKEPEHLVNDRINVPMVRVVGEGMEPTIMSTKEALAKAYADGLDLVMISPSATPPVCKIIEYQKYLYEQKKREKE' A
#
# COMPACT_ATOMS: atom_id res chain seq x y z
N MET A 1 -23.20 8.98 -4.42
CA MET A 1 -22.35 8.69 -4.62
C MET A 1 -21.64 7.93 -3.90
N LYS A 2 -21.21 7.24 -4.02
CA LYS A 2 -20.60 6.44 -3.38
C LYS A 2 -19.33 6.84 -3.03
N LYS A 3 -18.89 6.64 -2.06
CA LYS A 3 -17.73 6.95 -1.77
C LYS A 3 -16.77 5.95 -2.06
N GLU A 4 -15.70 6.25 -2.56
CA GLU A 4 -14.75 5.34 -2.82
C GLU A 4 -14.23 4.77 -1.61
N PRO A 5 -13.98 3.57 -1.51
CA PRO A 5 -13.44 2.96 -0.34
C PRO A 5 -12.04 3.43 -0.22
N GLU A 6 -11.62 3.66 0.98
CA GLU A 6 -10.31 4.03 1.20
C GLU A 6 -9.40 2.87 1.07
N HIS A 7 -8.14 3.10 0.79
CA HIS A 7 -7.18 2.04 0.72
C HIS A 7 -6.97 1.46 2.10
N LEU A 8 -6.68 0.18 2.16
CA LEU A 8 -6.33 -0.43 3.43
C LEU A 8 -4.87 -0.10 3.69
N VAL A 9 -4.57 0.28 4.90
CA VAL A 9 -3.25 0.75 5.27
C VAL A 9 -2.80 0.07 6.54
N ASN A 10 -1.57 -0.36 6.56
CA ASN A 10 -0.94 -0.92 7.76
C ASN A 10 -1.77 -2.07 8.34
N ASP A 11 -2.11 -2.03 9.58
CA ASP A 11 -2.76 -3.17 10.21
C ASP A 11 -4.20 -3.38 9.77
N ARG A 12 -4.71 -2.55 8.90
CA ARG A 12 -6.01 -2.80 8.34
C ARG A 12 -5.92 -3.83 7.24
N ILE A 13 -4.68 -4.08 6.75
CA ILE A 13 -4.47 -5.08 5.72
C ILE A 13 -4.44 -6.41 6.43
N ASN A 14 -5.49 -7.20 6.22
CA ASN A 14 -5.61 -8.45 6.97
C ASN A 14 -5.51 -9.70 6.14
N VAL A 15 -4.79 -9.63 5.02
CA VAL A 15 -4.53 -10.83 4.23
C VAL A 15 -3.20 -11.42 4.67
N PRO A 16 -2.98 -12.70 4.46
CA PRO A 16 -1.74 -13.33 4.93
C PRO A 16 -0.51 -12.98 4.12
N MET A 17 -0.68 -12.80 2.81
CA MET A 17 0.45 -12.53 1.94
C MET A 17 0.15 -11.33 1.06
N VAL A 18 1.17 -10.59 0.72
CA VAL A 18 1.02 -9.45 -0.17
C VAL A 18 2.20 -9.39 -1.12
N ARG A 19 2.03 -8.69 -2.21
CA ARG A 19 3.13 -8.44 -3.14
C ARG A 19 3.53 -7.00 -2.91
N VAL A 20 4.75 -6.78 -2.48
CA VAL A 20 5.23 -5.45 -2.14
C VAL A 20 5.99 -4.87 -3.31
N VAL A 21 5.62 -3.66 -3.71
CA VAL A 21 6.32 -2.97 -4.79
C VAL A 21 6.81 -1.64 -4.23
N GLY A 22 7.81 -1.10 -4.84
CA GLY A 22 8.34 0.19 -4.40
C GLY A 22 9.33 0.70 -5.41
N GLU A 23 9.71 1.95 -5.22
CA GLU A 23 10.64 2.51 -6.12
C GLU A 23 11.98 1.85 -5.97
N GLY A 24 12.59 1.49 -7.06
CA GLY A 24 13.89 0.90 -7.01
C GLY A 24 13.94 -0.52 -6.49
N MET A 25 12.79 -1.18 -6.38
CA MET A 25 12.81 -2.55 -5.94
C MET A 25 11.88 -3.37 -6.79
N GLU A 26 12.17 -4.63 -6.94
CA GLU A 26 11.33 -5.50 -7.71
C GLU A 26 10.19 -5.99 -6.87
N PRO A 27 9.05 -6.28 -7.48
CA PRO A 27 7.92 -6.80 -6.73
C PRO A 27 8.32 -8.09 -6.00
N THR A 28 8.00 -8.14 -4.74
CA THR A 28 8.38 -9.28 -3.91
C THR A 28 7.18 -9.74 -3.10
N ILE A 29 6.93 -11.03 -3.09
CA ILE A 29 5.81 -11.56 -2.31
C ILE A 29 6.34 -11.92 -0.93
N MET A 30 5.67 -11.42 0.09
CA MET A 30 6.08 -11.71 1.45
C MET A 30 4.86 -11.71 2.34
N SER A 31 5.01 -12.13 3.58
CA SER A 31 3.89 -12.11 4.49
C SER A 31 3.54 -10.66 4.82
N THR A 32 2.30 -10.43 5.14
CA THR A 32 1.86 -9.10 5.49
C THR A 32 2.62 -8.59 6.70
N LYS A 33 2.91 -9.49 7.63
CA LYS A 33 3.65 -9.12 8.82
C LYS A 33 5.04 -8.63 8.46
N GLU A 34 5.71 -9.30 7.55
CA GLU A 34 7.03 -8.86 7.13
C GLU A 34 6.95 -7.54 6.40
N ALA A 35 5.94 -7.37 5.58
CA ALA A 35 5.77 -6.13 4.84
C ALA A 35 5.55 -4.97 5.78
N LEU A 36 4.76 -5.20 6.84
CA LEU A 36 4.51 -4.15 7.81
C LEU A 36 5.80 -3.78 8.55
N ALA A 37 6.57 -4.78 8.92
CA ALA A 37 7.82 -4.52 9.62
C ALA A 37 8.76 -3.70 8.75
N LYS A 38 8.77 -4.01 7.48
CA LYS A 38 9.63 -3.30 6.56
C LYS A 38 9.18 -1.85 6.42
N ALA A 39 7.88 -1.63 6.31
CA ALA A 39 7.36 -0.28 6.19
C ALA A 39 7.67 0.53 7.45
N TYR A 40 7.47 -0.06 8.61
CA TYR A 40 7.72 0.64 9.85
C TYR A 40 9.21 0.96 10.01
N ALA A 41 10.06 0.05 9.58
CA ALA A 41 11.49 0.27 9.68
C ALA A 41 11.92 1.47 8.86
N ASP A 42 11.20 1.73 7.77
CA ASP A 42 11.52 2.86 6.92
C ASP A 42 10.72 4.10 7.31
N GLY A 43 9.92 4.02 8.33
CA GLY A 43 9.11 5.16 8.75
C GLY A 43 7.99 5.46 7.77
N LEU A 44 7.55 4.45 7.04
CA LEU A 44 6.53 4.64 6.02
C LEU A 44 5.32 3.77 6.34
N ASP A 45 4.37 3.76 5.43
CA ASP A 45 3.15 3.00 5.60
C ASP A 45 3.07 1.92 4.54
N LEU A 46 2.36 0.86 4.83
CA LEU A 46 2.10 -0.18 3.85
C LEU A 46 0.68 0.07 3.35
N VAL A 47 0.54 0.33 2.07
CA VAL A 47 -0.74 0.71 1.48
C VAL A 47 -1.13 -0.31 0.42
N MET A 48 -2.32 -0.87 0.54
CA MET A 48 -2.80 -1.84 -0.42
C MET A 48 -3.37 -1.09 -1.62
N ILE A 49 -2.72 -1.17 -2.74
CA ILE A 49 -3.13 -0.42 -3.92
C ILE A 49 -3.93 -1.26 -4.91
N SER A 50 -3.84 -2.57 -4.81
CA SER A 50 -4.58 -3.42 -5.74
C SER A 50 -5.12 -4.63 -5.01
N PRO A 51 -6.29 -4.51 -4.40
CA PRO A 51 -6.82 -5.60 -3.60
C PRO A 51 -7.31 -6.79 -4.41
N SER A 52 -7.60 -6.58 -5.68
CA SER A 52 -8.10 -7.69 -6.47
C SER A 52 -6.99 -8.57 -7.03
N ALA A 53 -5.75 -8.19 -6.86
CA ALA A 53 -4.66 -9.04 -7.32
C ALA A 53 -4.48 -10.20 -6.36
N THR A 54 -3.80 -11.24 -6.79
CA THR A 54 -3.57 -12.41 -5.97
C THR A 54 -2.09 -12.76 -6.03
N PRO A 55 -1.34 -12.46 -4.99
CA PRO A 55 -1.78 -11.78 -3.76
C PRO A 55 -1.97 -10.29 -4.00
N PRO A 56 -2.65 -9.61 -3.10
CA PRO A 56 -2.89 -8.18 -3.27
C PRO A 56 -1.59 -7.42 -3.33
N VAL A 57 -1.58 -6.35 -4.10
CA VAL A 57 -0.38 -5.56 -4.27
C VAL A 57 -0.40 -4.42 -3.27
N CYS A 58 0.68 -4.28 -2.53
CA CYS A 58 0.83 -3.22 -1.56
C CYS A 58 2.09 -2.44 -1.87
N LYS A 59 2.11 -1.20 -1.45
CA LYS A 59 3.27 -0.35 -1.70
C LYS A 59 3.69 0.27 -0.39
N ILE A 60 4.99 0.40 -0.20
CA ILE A 60 5.53 1.02 1.01
C ILE A 60 5.78 2.47 0.68
N ILE A 61 4.89 3.34 1.14
CA ILE A 61 4.98 4.77 0.86
C ILE A 61 4.36 5.51 2.02
N GLU A 62 4.52 6.82 2.01
CA GLU A 62 3.89 7.65 3.00
C GLU A 62 2.46 7.87 2.52
N TYR A 63 1.50 7.36 3.24
CA TYR A 63 0.11 7.37 2.78
C TYR A 63 -0.42 8.78 2.55
N GLN A 64 -0.07 9.70 3.42
CA GLN A 64 -0.54 11.06 3.26
C GLN A 64 -0.02 11.67 1.97
N LYS A 65 1.23 11.39 1.65
CA LYS A 65 1.80 11.90 0.43
C LYS A 65 1.11 11.27 -0.78
N TYR A 66 0.78 9.99 -0.66
CA TYR A 66 0.11 9.28 -1.72
C TYR A 66 -1.26 9.92 -1.97
N LEU A 67 -2.00 10.21 -0.92
CA LEU A 67 -3.31 10.82 -1.05
C LEU A 67 -3.19 12.22 -1.66
N TYR A 68 -2.19 12.93 -1.26
CA TYR A 68 -1.98 14.27 -1.76
C TYR A 68 -1.71 14.24 -3.27
N GLU A 69 -0.92 13.30 -3.71
CA GLU A 69 -0.61 13.19 -5.11
C GLU A 69 -1.81 12.76 -5.93
N GLN A 70 -2.64 11.90 -5.36
CA GLN A 70 -3.85 11.48 -6.03
C GLN A 70 -4.79 12.65 -6.21
N LYS A 71 -4.95 13.43 -5.16
CA LYS A 71 -5.80 14.57 -5.20
C LYS A 71 -5.30 15.60 -6.20
N LYS A 72 -4.01 15.82 -6.21
CA LYS A 72 -3.44 16.77 -7.10
C LYS A 72 -3.65 16.35 -8.54
N ARG A 73 -3.49 15.07 -8.80
CA ARG A 73 -3.68 14.57 -10.13
C ARG A 73 -5.11 14.74 -10.59
N GLU A 74 -6.05 14.55 -9.71
CA GLU A 74 -7.43 14.73 -10.07
C GLU A 74 -7.75 16.14 -10.39
N LYS A 75 -7.11 17.06 -9.74
CA LYS A 75 -7.40 18.42 -9.99
C LYS A 75 -6.89 18.85 -11.32
N GLU A 76 -5.97 18.20 -11.87
CA GLU A 76 -5.50 18.53 -13.15
C GLU A 76 -6.47 18.21 -14.19
#